data_08fd9c9a7ea560098a02b086dc14075e
#
_entry.id   08fd9c9a7ea560098a02b086dc14075e
#
_cell.length_a   1.000
_cell.length_b   1.000
_cell.length_c   1.000
_cell.angle_alpha   90.00
_cell.angle_beta   90.00
_cell.angle_gamma   90.00
#
_symmetry.space_group_name_H-M   'P 1'
#
loop_
_entity.id
_entity.type
_entity.pdbx_description
1 polymer ?
#
loop_
_entity_poly.entity_id
_entity_poly.type
_entity_poly.pdbx_seq_one_letter_code
_entity_poly.pdbx_strand_id
1 'polypeptide(L)'
;MIHGEPGKAILEAVVADVELAVLEFDDARAWLERARRQPMEPLAAEVWVTDPAFRHVLLVKHRWRGWVSPGGKVEPGETPRAAAARELAEETGLRAELLPVPAAACVRSYRADWSPTLSLSYVAIVDRDVPLGGEHGQPARWFGLDEECESVFPEDHDRIQTYVRWLAAEDPIRAR
;
A
#
# COMPACT_ATOMS: atom_id res chain seq x y z
N MET A 1 9.48 -17.21 17.34
CA MET A 1 10.01 -17.03 15.98
C MET A 1 10.79 -15.74 16.00
N ILE A 2 12.06 -15.77 15.61
CA ILE A 2 12.95 -14.62 15.61
C ILE A 2 12.52 -13.77 14.41
N HIS A 3 11.87 -12.64 14.65
CA HIS A 3 11.67 -11.62 13.63
C HIS A 3 13.06 -11.05 13.33
N GLY A 4 13.63 -11.43 12.19
CA GLY A 4 14.94 -10.94 11.77
C GLY A 4 14.87 -9.46 11.47
N GLU A 5 15.83 -8.70 11.96
CA GLU A 5 16.00 -7.31 11.55
C GLU A 5 16.17 -7.26 10.02
N PRO A 6 15.55 -6.27 9.33
CA PRO A 6 15.78 -6.08 7.92
C PRO A 6 17.28 -5.84 7.69
N GLY A 7 17.86 -6.49 6.66
CA GLY A 7 19.24 -6.26 6.31
C GLY A 7 19.52 -4.77 6.00
N LYS A 8 20.75 -4.31 6.16
CA LYS A 8 21.13 -2.89 6.01
C LYS A 8 20.60 -2.26 4.71
N ALA A 9 20.74 -2.95 3.59
CA ALA A 9 20.28 -2.46 2.28
C ALA A 9 18.74 -2.31 2.22
N ILE A 10 17.99 -3.20 2.88
CA ILE A 10 16.53 -3.10 2.95
C ILE A 10 16.12 -1.91 3.81
N LEU A 11 16.79 -1.70 4.94
CA LEU A 11 16.52 -0.56 5.81
C LEU A 11 16.85 0.78 5.11
N GLU A 12 17.93 0.84 4.32
CA GLU A 12 18.24 2.01 3.50
C GLU A 12 17.14 2.30 2.46
N ALA A 13 16.60 1.26 1.80
CA ALA A 13 15.48 1.39 0.88
C ALA A 13 14.21 1.89 1.59
N VAL A 14 13.91 1.35 2.77
CA VAL A 14 12.77 1.80 3.60
C VAL A 14 12.90 3.28 3.95
N VAL A 15 14.06 3.71 4.41
CA VAL A 15 14.32 5.11 4.77
C VAL A 15 14.11 6.01 3.56
N ALA A 16 14.70 5.64 2.40
CA ALA A 16 14.55 6.42 1.18
C ALA A 16 13.07 6.53 0.74
N ASP A 17 12.33 5.44 0.78
CA ASP A 17 10.92 5.43 0.39
C ASP A 17 10.04 6.24 1.37
N VAL A 18 10.32 6.20 2.68
CA VAL A 18 9.62 7.03 3.68
C VAL A 18 9.92 8.51 3.48
N GLU A 19 11.16 8.86 3.16
CA GLU A 19 11.54 10.26 2.90
C GLU A 19 10.89 10.81 1.63
N LEU A 20 10.75 9.98 0.60
CA LEU A 20 10.15 10.34 -0.69
C LEU A 20 8.63 10.34 -0.68
N ALA A 21 7.98 9.65 0.25
CA ALA A 21 6.53 9.51 0.28
C ALA A 21 5.82 10.86 0.25
N VAL A 22 4.82 11.00 -0.64
CA VAL A 22 4.05 12.24 -0.84
C VAL A 22 3.26 12.60 0.41
N LEU A 23 2.64 11.60 1.03
CA LEU A 23 1.83 11.75 2.25
C LEU A 23 2.49 11.03 3.41
N GLU A 24 2.35 11.59 4.59
CA GLU A 24 2.81 10.98 5.83
C GLU A 24 1.69 11.01 6.87
N PHE A 25 1.49 9.89 7.55
CA PHE A 25 0.52 9.72 8.60
C PHE A 25 1.17 9.09 9.83
N ASP A 26 0.61 9.40 11.00
CA ASP A 26 0.99 8.77 12.28
C ASP A 26 2.47 8.97 12.65
N ASP A 27 3.05 10.11 12.27
CA ASP A 27 4.46 10.45 12.50
C ASP A 27 5.42 9.33 12.02
N ALA A 28 5.18 8.78 10.83
CA ALA A 28 5.88 7.61 10.31
C ALA A 28 7.41 7.78 10.26
N ARG A 29 7.91 8.97 9.86
CA ARG A 29 9.35 9.27 9.86
C ARG A 29 9.94 9.21 11.27
N ALA A 30 9.29 9.86 12.22
CA ALA A 30 9.75 9.87 13.60
C ALA A 30 9.66 8.47 14.25
N TRP A 31 8.62 7.69 13.90
CA TRP A 31 8.49 6.30 14.34
C TRP A 31 9.65 5.45 13.81
N LEU A 32 9.98 5.55 12.52
CA LEU A 32 11.05 4.79 11.90
C LEU A 32 12.41 5.09 12.58
N GLU A 33 12.72 6.34 12.84
CA GLU A 33 13.95 6.73 13.53
C GLU A 33 14.09 6.09 14.93
N ARG A 34 12.98 5.95 15.65
CA ARG A 34 12.97 5.26 16.96
C ARG A 34 13.07 3.74 16.79
N ALA A 35 12.32 3.18 15.84
CA ALA A 35 12.19 1.74 15.63
C ALA A 35 13.47 1.09 15.08
N ARG A 36 14.29 1.82 14.33
CA ARG A 36 15.58 1.33 13.76
C ARG A 36 16.53 0.70 14.77
N ARG A 37 16.34 0.97 16.06
CA ARG A 37 17.21 0.51 17.16
C ARG A 37 16.57 -0.56 18.03
N GLN A 38 15.42 -1.06 17.64
CA GLN A 38 14.62 -2.03 18.41
C GLN A 38 14.08 -3.12 17.49
N PRO A 39 13.83 -4.33 18.01
CA PRO A 39 13.04 -5.33 17.27
C PRO A 39 11.68 -4.73 16.90
N MET A 40 11.29 -4.85 15.63
CA MET A 40 10.01 -4.35 15.13
C MET A 40 9.21 -5.48 14.50
N GLU A 41 7.90 -5.32 14.47
CA GLU A 41 7.03 -6.18 13.67
C GLU A 41 7.43 -6.11 12.19
N PRO A 42 7.14 -7.14 11.40
CA PRO A 42 7.37 -7.06 9.96
C PRO A 42 6.72 -5.82 9.37
N LEU A 43 7.46 -5.12 8.51
CA LEU A 43 6.93 -3.99 7.77
C LEU A 43 5.77 -4.46 6.89
N ALA A 44 4.87 -3.55 6.58
CA ALA A 44 3.79 -3.78 5.64
C ALA A 44 3.99 -2.94 4.37
N ALA A 45 3.44 -3.43 3.27
CA ALA A 45 3.44 -2.71 2.01
C ALA A 45 2.14 -2.99 1.26
N GLU A 46 1.62 -1.98 0.58
CA GLU A 46 0.38 -2.06 -0.17
C GLU A 46 0.47 -1.27 -1.47
N VAL A 47 -0.48 -1.49 -2.38
CA VAL A 47 -0.56 -0.74 -3.63
C VAL A 47 -1.91 -0.06 -3.74
N TRP A 48 -1.91 1.25 -3.88
CA TRP A 48 -3.06 2.03 -4.30
C TRP A 48 -3.16 1.95 -5.82
N VAL A 49 -4.08 1.16 -6.31
CA VAL A 49 -4.26 0.96 -7.74
C VAL A 49 -5.38 1.85 -8.23
N THR A 50 -5.08 2.70 -9.22
CA THR A 50 -6.08 3.57 -9.85
C THR A 50 -6.16 3.33 -11.35
N ASP A 51 -7.29 3.68 -11.95
CA ASP A 51 -7.44 3.67 -13.40
C ASP A 51 -6.78 4.90 -14.05
N PRO A 52 -6.47 4.87 -15.35
CA PRO A 52 -5.86 6.01 -16.05
C PRO A 52 -6.67 7.31 -16.02
N ALA A 53 -7.98 7.22 -15.74
CA ALA A 53 -8.86 8.38 -15.61
C ALA A 53 -8.90 8.95 -14.17
N PHE A 54 -8.21 8.30 -13.23
CA PHE A 54 -8.20 8.67 -11.80
C PHE A 54 -9.59 8.76 -11.16
N ARG A 55 -10.49 7.87 -11.56
CA ARG A 55 -11.90 7.85 -11.10
C ARG A 55 -12.25 6.61 -10.31
N HIS A 56 -11.39 5.58 -10.37
CA HIS A 56 -11.63 4.31 -9.71
C HIS A 56 -10.39 3.85 -8.98
N VAL A 57 -10.62 3.09 -7.92
CA VAL A 57 -9.57 2.40 -7.16
C VAL A 57 -9.89 0.91 -7.07
N LEU A 58 -8.86 0.08 -7.11
CA LEU A 58 -9.01 -1.36 -6.97
C LEU A 58 -8.82 -1.74 -5.51
N LEU A 59 -9.77 -2.47 -4.96
CA LEU A 59 -9.69 -3.02 -3.62
C LEU A 59 -9.89 -4.53 -3.65
N VAL A 60 -9.35 -5.22 -2.65
CA VAL A 60 -9.54 -6.65 -2.41
C VAL A 60 -10.37 -6.86 -1.15
N LYS A 61 -11.24 -7.86 -1.17
CA LYS A 61 -12.05 -8.19 0.00
C LYS A 61 -11.29 -9.14 0.92
N HIS A 62 -10.63 -8.58 1.89
CA HIS A 62 -9.95 -9.37 2.91
C HIS A 62 -10.97 -10.00 3.88
N ARG A 63 -10.75 -11.25 4.27
CA ARG A 63 -11.64 -12.04 5.12
C ARG A 63 -12.06 -11.34 6.42
N TRP A 64 -11.14 -10.58 7.03
CA TRP A 64 -11.35 -9.96 8.36
C TRP A 64 -11.35 -8.44 8.33
N ARG A 65 -10.87 -7.82 7.23
CA ARG A 65 -10.62 -6.37 7.16
C ARG A 65 -11.64 -5.64 6.28
N GLY A 66 -12.52 -6.36 5.59
CA GLY A 66 -13.39 -5.76 4.59
C GLY A 66 -12.63 -5.43 3.30
N TRP A 67 -12.95 -4.34 2.66
CA TRP A 67 -12.29 -3.89 1.44
C TRP A 67 -11.07 -3.05 1.77
N VAL A 68 -9.91 -3.51 1.31
CA VAL A 68 -8.60 -2.88 1.58
C VAL A 68 -7.78 -2.85 0.30
N SER A 69 -6.76 -2.02 0.25
CA SER A 69 -5.77 -2.05 -0.83
C SER A 69 -5.05 -3.40 -0.87
N PRO A 70 -4.72 -3.94 -2.06
CA PRO A 70 -3.89 -5.13 -2.14
C PRO A 70 -2.55 -4.88 -1.44
N GLY A 71 -2.18 -5.81 -0.55
CA GLY A 71 -0.97 -5.64 0.24
C GLY A 71 -0.85 -6.60 1.40
N GLY A 72 0.34 -6.65 1.96
CA GLY A 72 0.65 -7.55 3.04
C GLY A 72 1.97 -7.29 3.72
N LYS A 73 2.47 -8.32 4.35
CA LYS A 73 3.70 -8.30 5.12
C LYS A 73 4.92 -8.31 4.20
N VAL A 74 5.92 -7.51 4.53
CA VAL A 74 7.24 -7.60 3.90
C VAL A 74 7.98 -8.82 4.45
N GLU A 75 8.33 -9.76 3.56
CA GLU A 75 9.02 -10.98 3.92
C GLU A 75 10.52 -10.75 4.16
N PRO A 76 11.20 -11.63 4.92
CA PRO A 76 12.64 -11.51 5.13
C PRO A 76 13.43 -11.50 3.81
N GLY A 77 14.29 -10.50 3.65
CA GLY A 77 15.10 -10.33 2.42
C GLY A 77 14.40 -9.56 1.29
N GLU A 78 13.17 -9.15 1.49
CA GLU A 78 12.37 -8.40 0.53
C GLU A 78 12.36 -6.90 0.86
N THR A 79 12.36 -6.04 -0.16
CA THR A 79 12.08 -4.62 0.04
C THR A 79 10.57 -4.38 0.11
N PRO A 80 10.08 -3.30 0.76
CA PRO A 80 8.65 -3.00 0.76
C PRO A 80 8.05 -2.87 -0.64
N ARG A 81 8.79 -2.30 -1.59
CA ARG A 81 8.36 -2.20 -2.99
C ARG A 81 8.22 -3.56 -3.66
N ALA A 82 9.13 -4.49 -3.40
CA ALA A 82 9.04 -5.85 -3.91
C ALA A 82 7.86 -6.61 -3.30
N ALA A 83 7.65 -6.46 -1.99
CA ALA A 83 6.49 -7.01 -1.29
C ALA A 83 5.18 -6.48 -1.87
N ALA A 84 5.05 -5.17 -2.08
CA ALA A 84 3.88 -4.56 -2.68
C ALA A 84 3.56 -5.13 -4.06
N ALA A 85 4.58 -5.28 -4.92
CA ALA A 85 4.41 -5.86 -6.25
C ALA A 85 4.02 -7.35 -6.21
N ARG A 86 4.58 -8.11 -5.27
CA ARG A 86 4.22 -9.53 -5.06
C ARG A 86 2.77 -9.66 -4.60
N GLU A 87 2.37 -8.93 -3.56
CA GLU A 87 1.01 -8.96 -3.01
C GLU A 87 -0.02 -8.51 -4.06
N LEU A 88 0.27 -7.47 -4.84
CA LEU A 88 -0.58 -7.06 -5.96
C LEU A 88 -0.83 -8.23 -6.93
N ALA A 89 0.23 -8.95 -7.30
CA ALA A 89 0.11 -10.08 -8.22
C ALA A 89 -0.63 -11.27 -7.60
N GLU A 90 -0.40 -11.57 -6.33
CA GLU A 90 -1.05 -12.69 -5.62
C GLU A 90 -2.54 -12.43 -5.41
N GLU A 91 -2.90 -11.25 -4.93
CA GLU A 91 -4.28 -10.91 -4.55
C GLU A 91 -5.17 -10.48 -5.73
N THR A 92 -4.58 -9.98 -6.82
CA THR A 92 -5.36 -9.44 -7.94
C THR A 92 -5.04 -10.03 -9.31
N GLY A 93 -3.96 -10.80 -9.42
CA GLY A 93 -3.43 -11.28 -10.70
C GLY A 93 -2.72 -10.21 -11.53
N LEU A 94 -2.72 -8.95 -11.08
CA LEU A 94 -2.12 -7.84 -11.82
C LEU A 94 -0.59 -7.80 -11.63
N ARG A 95 0.11 -7.58 -12.74
CA ARG A 95 1.53 -7.26 -12.76
C ARG A 95 1.71 -5.89 -13.38
N ALA A 96 1.88 -4.89 -12.54
CA ALA A 96 2.00 -3.51 -12.96
C ALA A 96 3.29 -2.88 -12.44
N GLU A 97 3.81 -1.91 -13.18
CA GLU A 97 4.91 -1.08 -12.72
C GLU A 97 4.39 -0.12 -11.63
N LEU A 98 5.09 -0.09 -10.51
CA LEU A 98 4.79 0.85 -9.44
C LEU A 98 5.46 2.19 -9.72
N LEU A 99 4.73 3.28 -9.50
CA LEU A 99 5.30 4.62 -9.65
C LEU A 99 6.56 4.78 -8.79
N PRO A 100 7.56 5.56 -9.24
CA PRO A 100 8.84 5.69 -8.55
C PRO A 100 8.70 6.22 -7.12
N VAL A 101 7.77 7.14 -6.91
CA VAL A 101 7.54 7.81 -5.62
C VAL A 101 6.40 7.12 -4.88
N PRO A 102 6.59 6.70 -3.62
CA PRO A 102 5.51 6.15 -2.80
C PRO A 102 4.41 7.19 -2.54
N ALA A 103 3.16 6.75 -2.48
CA ALA A 103 2.05 7.62 -2.14
C ALA A 103 2.07 8.04 -0.69
N ALA A 104 2.29 7.09 0.21
CA ALA A 104 2.19 7.34 1.64
C ALA A 104 3.11 6.46 2.48
N ALA A 105 3.44 6.98 3.65
CA ALA A 105 3.98 6.22 4.78
C ALA A 105 3.06 6.41 5.99
N CYS A 106 2.72 5.33 6.69
CA CYS A 106 1.91 5.38 7.91
C CYS A 106 2.37 4.34 8.92
N VAL A 107 1.91 4.50 10.17
CA VAL A 107 2.16 3.53 11.24
C VAL A 107 0.82 3.05 11.78
N ARG A 108 0.60 1.75 11.74
CA ARG A 108 -0.65 1.14 12.25
C ARG A 108 -0.46 -0.30 12.68
N SER A 109 -1.42 -0.81 13.42
CA SER A 109 -1.50 -2.23 13.77
C SER A 109 -2.36 -2.97 12.75
N TYR A 110 -1.79 -3.99 12.12
CA TYR A 110 -2.51 -4.82 11.13
C TYR A 110 -3.17 -6.05 11.73
N ARG A 111 -2.84 -6.36 12.98
CA ARG A 111 -3.40 -7.46 13.75
C ARG A 111 -3.52 -7.03 15.20
N ALA A 112 -4.53 -7.53 15.88
CA ALA A 112 -4.78 -7.21 17.29
C ALA A 112 -3.64 -7.62 18.24
N ASP A 113 -2.86 -8.63 17.84
CA ASP A 113 -1.72 -9.18 18.58
C ASP A 113 -0.36 -8.61 18.13
N TRP A 114 -0.35 -7.67 17.19
CA TRP A 114 0.88 -7.01 16.71
C TRP A 114 1.00 -5.59 17.26
N SER A 115 2.25 -5.21 17.57
CA SER A 115 2.57 -3.80 17.78
C SER A 115 2.43 -3.01 16.48
N PRO A 116 2.13 -1.71 16.56
CA PRO A 116 2.11 -0.86 15.37
C PRO A 116 3.42 -0.96 14.59
N THR A 117 3.31 -1.07 13.28
CA THR A 117 4.45 -1.13 12.37
C THR A 117 4.29 -0.16 11.21
N LEU A 118 5.40 0.13 10.54
CA LEU A 118 5.43 0.98 9.36
C LEU A 118 4.82 0.26 8.16
N SER A 119 3.99 0.98 7.42
CA SER A 119 3.49 0.61 6.10
C SER A 119 3.87 1.65 5.07
N LEU A 120 4.21 1.17 3.88
CA LEU A 120 4.44 1.98 2.69
C LEU A 120 3.37 1.69 1.65
N SER A 121 2.70 2.74 1.15
CA SER A 121 1.73 2.64 0.08
C SER A 121 2.37 3.07 -1.22
N TYR A 122 2.48 2.15 -2.18
CA TYR A 122 2.93 2.43 -3.54
C TYR A 122 1.74 2.65 -4.47
N VAL A 123 1.99 3.02 -5.72
CA VAL A 123 0.91 3.31 -6.68
C VAL A 123 1.12 2.59 -7.98
N ALA A 124 0.06 2.05 -8.53
CA ALA A 124 0.00 1.54 -9.90
C ALA A 124 -1.18 2.17 -10.64
N ILE A 125 -0.97 2.49 -11.91
CA ILE A 125 -2.02 2.94 -12.82
C ILE A 125 -2.31 1.79 -13.77
N VAL A 126 -3.52 1.23 -13.72
CA VAL A 126 -3.90 0.03 -14.46
C VAL A 126 -5.24 0.25 -15.16
N ASP A 127 -5.32 -0.14 -16.43
CA ASP A 127 -6.59 -0.12 -17.15
C ASP A 127 -7.58 -1.11 -16.53
N ARG A 128 -8.82 -0.68 -16.35
CA ARG A 128 -9.88 -1.51 -15.75
C ARG A 128 -10.30 -2.70 -16.62
N ASP A 129 -9.96 -2.66 -17.90
CA ASP A 129 -10.22 -3.75 -18.82
C ASP A 129 -9.24 -4.92 -18.67
N VAL A 130 -8.14 -4.74 -17.92
CA VAL A 130 -7.22 -5.83 -17.57
C VAL A 130 -7.95 -6.83 -16.69
N PRO A 131 -7.99 -8.12 -17.07
CA PRO A 131 -8.68 -9.13 -16.28
C PRO A 131 -8.09 -9.26 -14.88
N LEU A 132 -8.97 -9.28 -13.89
CA LEU A 132 -8.58 -9.55 -12.52
C LEU A 132 -8.57 -11.07 -12.29
N GLY A 133 -7.51 -11.54 -11.64
CA GLY A 133 -7.37 -12.86 -11.09
C GLY A 133 -7.24 -12.72 -9.57
N GLY A 134 -6.58 -13.68 -8.94
CA GLY A 134 -6.19 -13.53 -7.56
C GLY A 134 -6.57 -14.69 -6.67
N GLU A 135 -6.44 -14.49 -5.40
CA GLU A 135 -6.57 -15.52 -4.39
C GLU A 135 -8.02 -16.00 -4.23
N HIS A 136 -8.21 -17.32 -4.17
CA HIS A 136 -9.54 -17.89 -4.01
C HIS A 136 -10.21 -17.43 -2.71
N GLY A 137 -11.39 -16.84 -2.81
CA GLY A 137 -12.15 -16.34 -1.65
C GLY A 137 -11.85 -14.90 -1.24
N GLN A 138 -10.95 -14.22 -1.94
CA GLN A 138 -10.65 -12.80 -1.76
C GLN A 138 -10.84 -12.05 -3.09
N PRO A 139 -12.08 -11.74 -3.47
CA PRO A 139 -12.34 -11.07 -4.75
C PRO A 139 -11.77 -9.67 -4.77
N ALA A 140 -11.19 -9.28 -5.91
CA ALA A 140 -10.81 -7.92 -6.21
C ALA A 140 -11.92 -7.22 -7.01
N ARG A 141 -12.16 -5.93 -6.76
CA ARG A 141 -13.18 -5.12 -7.45
C ARG A 141 -12.74 -3.67 -7.57
N TRP A 142 -13.08 -3.06 -8.70
CA TRP A 142 -13.00 -1.64 -8.89
C TRP A 142 -14.14 -0.92 -8.20
N PHE A 143 -13.82 0.11 -7.43
CA PHE A 143 -14.74 1.04 -6.78
C PHE A 143 -14.61 2.41 -7.42
N GLY A 144 -15.72 3.12 -7.57
CA GLY A 144 -15.64 4.55 -7.86
C GLY A 144 -14.88 5.29 -6.76
N LEU A 145 -14.12 6.30 -7.11
CA LEU A 145 -13.28 7.02 -6.13
C LEU A 145 -14.07 7.58 -4.96
N ASP A 146 -15.34 7.94 -5.18
CA ASP A 146 -16.26 8.45 -4.15
C ASP A 146 -17.23 7.38 -3.61
N GLU A 147 -17.06 6.12 -4.00
CA GLU A 147 -17.89 5.02 -3.54
C GLU A 147 -17.43 4.55 -2.16
N GLU A 148 -18.32 4.60 -1.19
CA GLU A 148 -18.03 4.09 0.17
C GLU A 148 -17.91 2.57 0.18
N CYS A 149 -17.01 2.06 1.00
CA CYS A 149 -16.84 0.64 1.23
C CYS A 149 -16.57 0.35 2.71
N GLU A 150 -16.98 -0.84 3.14
CA GLU A 150 -16.72 -1.29 4.51
C GLU A 150 -15.26 -1.73 4.65
N SER A 151 -14.51 -1.12 5.56
CA SER A 151 -13.13 -1.41 5.87
C SER A 151 -12.84 -1.25 7.36
N VAL A 152 -11.89 -2.03 7.89
CA VAL A 152 -11.35 -1.80 9.24
C VAL A 152 -10.42 -0.58 9.33
N PHE A 153 -10.06 -0.04 8.19
CA PHE A 153 -9.26 1.20 8.06
C PHE A 153 -10.10 2.26 7.32
N PRO A 154 -11.13 2.82 7.97
CA PRO A 154 -12.04 3.76 7.30
C PRO A 154 -11.32 5.03 6.79
N GLU A 155 -10.22 5.41 7.43
CA GLU A 155 -9.39 6.55 7.02
C GLU A 155 -8.67 6.36 5.68
N ASP A 156 -8.49 5.12 5.21
CA ASP A 156 -7.77 4.85 3.96
C ASP A 156 -8.53 5.36 2.75
N HIS A 157 -9.86 5.35 2.80
CA HIS A 157 -10.69 5.89 1.73
C HIS A 157 -10.33 7.36 1.45
N ASP A 158 -10.33 8.19 2.47
CA ASP A 158 -10.01 9.62 2.35
C ASP A 158 -8.55 9.85 1.95
N ARG A 159 -7.63 9.03 2.47
CA ARG A 159 -6.19 9.09 2.14
C ARG A 159 -5.96 8.78 0.66
N ILE A 160 -6.56 7.72 0.14
CA ILE A 160 -6.47 7.32 -1.27
C ILE A 160 -7.11 8.37 -2.16
N GLN A 161 -8.32 8.84 -1.84
CA GLN A 161 -8.98 9.90 -2.59
C GLN A 161 -8.11 11.17 -2.70
N THR A 162 -7.56 11.60 -1.57
CA THR A 162 -6.70 12.78 -1.51
C THR A 162 -5.51 12.63 -2.44
N TYR A 163 -4.83 11.49 -2.38
CA TYR A 163 -3.68 11.21 -3.24
C TYR A 163 -4.06 11.12 -4.72
N VAL A 164 -5.11 10.36 -5.06
CA VAL A 164 -5.53 10.17 -6.46
C VAL A 164 -5.96 11.49 -7.10
N ARG A 165 -6.66 12.36 -6.35
CA ARG A 165 -7.00 13.71 -6.82
C ARG A 165 -5.77 14.60 -7.01
N TRP A 166 -4.79 14.50 -6.12
CA TRP A 166 -3.50 15.18 -6.28
C TRP A 166 -2.78 14.68 -7.53
N LEU A 167 -2.69 13.37 -7.73
CA LEU A 167 -2.05 12.76 -8.89
C LEU A 167 -2.73 13.18 -10.22
N ALA A 168 -4.05 13.26 -10.23
CA ALA A 168 -4.82 13.74 -11.38
C ALA A 168 -4.51 15.21 -11.71
N ALA A 169 -4.25 16.04 -10.72
CA ALA A 169 -3.90 17.45 -10.92
C ALA A 169 -2.46 17.62 -11.45
N GLU A 170 -1.53 16.74 -11.06
CA GLU A 170 -0.15 16.73 -11.54
C GLU A 170 -0.03 16.16 -12.98
N ASP A 171 -0.95 15.27 -13.39
CA ASP A 171 -0.99 14.69 -14.74
C ASP A 171 -2.33 14.95 -15.45
N PRO A 172 -2.62 16.21 -15.84
CA PRO A 172 -3.91 16.58 -16.43
C PRO A 172 -4.17 15.95 -17.80
N ILE A 173 -3.15 15.36 -18.44
CA ILE A 173 -3.31 14.70 -19.75
C ILE A 173 -3.98 13.33 -19.56
N ARG A 174 -3.69 12.62 -18.49
CA ARG A 174 -4.29 11.32 -18.18
C ARG A 174 -5.67 11.42 -17.52
N ALA A 175 -5.98 12.56 -16.91
CA ALA A 175 -7.24 12.79 -16.20
C ALA A 175 -8.46 13.12 -17.11
N ARG A 176 -8.28 13.19 -18.45
CA ARG A 176 -9.34 13.56 -19.42
C ARG A 176 -10.02 12.36 -20.08
#